data_b9fa5c9f5b2b59804f89e02b7dd18e48
#
_entry.id   b9fa5c9f5b2b59804f89e02b7dd18e48
#
_cell.length_a   1.000
_cell.length_b   1.000
_cell.length_c   1.000
_cell.angle_alpha   90.00
_cell.angle_beta   90.00
_cell.angle_gamma   90.00
#
_symmetry.space_group_name_H-M   'P 1'
#
loop_
_entity.id
_entity.type
_entity.pdbx_description
1 polymer ?
#
loop_
_entity_poly.entity_id
_entity_poly.type
_entity_poly.pdbx_seq_one_letter_code
_entity_poly.pdbx_strand_id
1 'polypeptide(L)'
;DYGDKLIIPAFSDLHVHGAQYVQRGIGMDCLLSDWLNHYTFPQESRFQNMEYAKNCYDAFVDDMLRHGTFHANVFATIHREATNYLFDKMEEKGMYGYVGKVNMDCNSPEFLTETTEDSLKETEKYLAEHEGSKKVKTILAPRFAPTCSKPLIDGLGKLAAKYHCGVHTHLVESLWEAQEALNLFPGYSSD
;
A
#
# COMPACT_ATOMS: atom_id res chain seq x y z
N ASP A 1 -4.41 -22.42 -32.76
CA ASP A 1 -5.79 -22.79 -32.46
C ASP A 1 -5.90 -23.21 -30.99
N TYR A 2 -6.81 -22.55 -30.26
CA TYR A 2 -7.03 -22.81 -28.83
C TYR A 2 -8.29 -23.67 -28.59
N GLY A 3 -8.91 -24.19 -29.66
CA GLY A 3 -10.11 -25.03 -29.60
C GLY A 3 -11.25 -24.33 -28.89
N ASP A 4 -11.80 -24.97 -27.86
CA ASP A 4 -12.95 -24.46 -27.07
C ASP A 4 -12.58 -23.45 -25.98
N LYS A 5 -11.34 -22.94 -25.94
CA LYS A 5 -10.90 -21.98 -24.94
C LYS A 5 -11.22 -20.54 -25.36
N LEU A 6 -11.59 -19.72 -24.39
CA LEU A 6 -11.73 -18.28 -24.56
C LEU A 6 -10.39 -17.59 -24.28
N ILE A 7 -10.04 -16.64 -25.14
CA ILE A 7 -8.94 -15.71 -24.86
C ILE A 7 -9.57 -14.42 -24.33
N ILE A 8 -9.21 -14.06 -23.11
CA ILE A 8 -9.71 -12.84 -22.44
C ILE A 8 -8.52 -11.96 -22.05
N PRO A 9 -8.72 -10.65 -21.85
CA PRO A 9 -7.71 -9.79 -21.23
C PRO A 9 -7.33 -10.31 -19.84
N ALA A 10 -6.08 -10.07 -19.43
CA ALA A 10 -5.66 -10.33 -18.05
C ALA A 10 -6.47 -9.49 -17.05
N PHE A 11 -6.57 -9.98 -15.83
CA PHE A 11 -7.27 -9.25 -14.76
C PHE A 11 -6.41 -8.10 -14.22
N SER A 12 -7.11 -7.07 -13.73
CA SER A 12 -6.52 -5.93 -13.02
C SER A 12 -7.10 -5.86 -11.62
N ASP A 13 -6.23 -5.78 -10.62
CA ASP A 13 -6.59 -5.48 -9.24
C ASP A 13 -6.17 -4.06 -8.91
N LEU A 14 -7.13 -3.15 -8.76
CA LEU A 14 -6.86 -1.74 -8.57
C LEU A 14 -6.62 -1.33 -7.11
N HIS A 15 -6.81 -2.26 -6.16
CA HIS A 15 -6.57 -2.02 -4.75
C HIS A 15 -6.31 -3.33 -4.00
N VAL A 16 -5.06 -3.60 -3.67
CA VAL A 16 -4.66 -4.78 -2.91
C VAL A 16 -3.52 -4.46 -1.94
N HIS A 17 -3.57 -5.08 -0.76
CA HIS A 17 -2.51 -4.99 0.24
C HIS A 17 -1.58 -6.20 0.16
N GLY A 18 -0.37 -6.01 -0.36
CA GLY A 18 0.60 -7.10 -0.48
C GLY A 18 1.00 -7.72 0.86
N ALA A 19 1.10 -6.89 1.91
CA ALA A 19 1.46 -7.34 3.25
C ALA A 19 0.35 -8.15 3.95
N GLN A 20 -0.90 -8.01 3.51
CA GLN A 20 -2.04 -8.74 4.08
C GLN A 20 -2.28 -10.10 3.41
N TYR A 21 -1.50 -10.43 2.40
CA TYR A 21 -1.62 -11.70 1.68
C TYR A 21 -1.62 -12.92 2.62
N VAL A 22 -0.79 -12.91 3.64
CA VAL A 22 -0.61 -14.03 4.59
C VAL A 22 -1.75 -14.16 5.62
N GLN A 23 -2.62 -13.16 5.74
CA GLN A 23 -3.75 -13.16 6.67
C GLN A 23 -5.11 -13.23 5.97
N ARG A 24 -5.15 -13.61 4.71
CA ARG A 24 -6.39 -13.74 3.94
C ARG A 24 -7.41 -14.63 4.65
N GLY A 25 -8.63 -14.11 4.83
CA GLY A 25 -9.72 -14.83 5.51
C GLY A 25 -9.65 -14.85 7.04
N ILE A 26 -8.68 -14.15 7.65
CA ILE A 26 -8.55 -14.09 9.11
C ILE A 26 -9.23 -12.81 9.63
N GLY A 27 -10.05 -12.97 10.69
CA GLY A 27 -10.73 -11.85 11.36
C GLY A 27 -11.80 -11.15 10.53
N MET A 28 -12.40 -11.83 9.55
CA MET A 28 -13.39 -11.24 8.63
C MET A 28 -14.72 -10.86 9.32
N ASP A 29 -14.93 -11.25 10.56
CA ASP A 29 -16.07 -10.94 11.40
C ASP A 29 -15.83 -9.79 12.38
N CYS A 30 -14.63 -9.18 12.36
CA CYS A 30 -14.27 -8.04 13.20
C CYS A 30 -14.70 -6.70 12.56
N LEU A 31 -14.91 -5.69 13.42
CA LEU A 31 -14.96 -4.32 12.96
C LEU A 31 -13.58 -3.87 12.45
N LEU A 32 -13.54 -2.88 11.54
CA LEU A 32 -12.29 -2.43 10.92
C LEU A 32 -11.20 -2.09 11.94
N SER A 33 -11.52 -1.30 12.97
CA SER A 33 -10.56 -0.92 14.01
C SER A 33 -9.98 -2.10 14.77
N ASP A 34 -10.83 -3.07 15.12
CA ASP A 34 -10.42 -4.28 15.83
C ASP A 34 -9.57 -5.18 14.94
N TRP A 35 -9.98 -5.34 13.68
CA TRP A 35 -9.23 -6.10 12.70
C TRP A 35 -7.85 -5.50 12.42
N LEU A 36 -7.76 -4.18 12.27
CA LEU A 36 -6.48 -3.49 12.10
C LEU A 36 -5.54 -3.73 13.28
N ASN A 37 -6.02 -3.54 14.51
CA ASN A 37 -5.19 -3.61 15.72
C ASN A 37 -4.79 -5.04 16.09
N HIS A 38 -5.67 -6.02 15.92
CA HIS A 38 -5.42 -7.39 16.37
C HIS A 38 -4.73 -8.27 15.32
N TYR A 39 -4.94 -7.98 14.04
CA TYR A 39 -4.43 -8.83 12.96
C TYR A 39 -3.51 -8.07 12.00
N THR A 40 -3.96 -6.96 11.44
CA THR A 40 -3.28 -6.32 10.31
C THR A 40 -1.99 -5.62 10.72
N PHE A 41 -2.02 -4.74 11.70
CA PHE A 41 -0.83 -4.01 12.13
C PHE A 41 0.27 -4.93 12.69
N PRO A 42 -0.02 -5.91 13.56
CA PRO A 42 0.98 -6.89 13.95
C PRO A 42 1.57 -7.69 12.80
N GLN A 43 0.75 -8.01 11.79
CA GLN A 43 1.21 -8.76 10.61
C GLN A 43 2.09 -7.90 9.70
N GLU A 44 1.70 -6.67 9.44
CA GLU A 44 2.45 -5.74 8.58
C GLU A 44 3.81 -5.36 9.21
N SER A 45 3.92 -5.25 10.53
CA SER A 45 5.19 -4.94 11.20
C SER A 45 6.28 -5.99 10.95
N ARG A 46 5.91 -7.25 10.68
CA ARG A 46 6.85 -8.33 10.39
C ARG A 46 7.65 -8.12 9.09
N PHE A 47 7.14 -7.26 8.20
CA PHE A 47 7.83 -6.93 6.95
C PHE A 47 9.09 -6.07 7.14
N GLN A 48 9.39 -5.63 8.36
CA GLN A 48 10.71 -5.12 8.72
C GLN A 48 11.79 -6.21 8.56
N ASN A 49 11.45 -7.47 8.75
CA ASN A 49 12.35 -8.59 8.48
C ASN A 49 12.33 -8.90 6.97
N MET A 50 13.45 -8.65 6.29
CA MET A 50 13.56 -8.81 4.84
C MET A 50 13.43 -10.26 4.35
N GLU A 51 13.82 -11.25 5.15
CA GLU A 51 13.62 -12.67 4.78
C GLU A 51 12.13 -13.00 4.78
N TYR A 52 11.40 -12.53 5.80
CA TYR A 52 9.96 -12.67 5.87
C TYR A 52 9.26 -11.94 4.71
N ALA A 53 9.63 -10.68 4.47
CA ALA A 53 9.05 -9.87 3.39
C ALA A 53 9.24 -10.52 2.02
N LYS A 54 10.44 -11.03 1.71
CA LYS A 54 10.75 -11.72 0.45
C LYS A 54 9.86 -12.94 0.26
N ASN A 55 9.81 -13.83 1.25
CA ASN A 55 9.00 -15.05 1.17
C ASN A 55 7.51 -14.73 0.95
N CYS A 56 6.98 -13.71 1.64
CA CYS A 56 5.59 -13.31 1.50
C CYS A 56 5.30 -12.65 0.14
N TYR A 57 6.15 -11.75 -0.32
CA TYR A 57 5.94 -11.06 -1.58
C TYR A 57 6.18 -11.96 -2.79
N ASP A 58 7.11 -12.91 -2.73
CA ASP A 58 7.27 -13.92 -3.77
C ASP A 58 5.99 -14.75 -3.94
N ALA A 59 5.43 -15.25 -2.83
CA ALA A 59 4.18 -15.99 -2.85
C ALA A 59 3.00 -15.13 -3.33
N PHE A 60 2.92 -13.88 -2.90
CA PHE A 60 1.89 -12.93 -3.33
C PHE A 60 1.91 -12.70 -4.84
N VAL A 61 3.07 -12.34 -5.40
CA VAL A 61 3.23 -12.05 -6.82
C VAL A 61 2.97 -13.30 -7.68
N ASP A 62 3.51 -14.45 -7.26
CA ASP A 62 3.31 -15.71 -7.99
C ASP A 62 1.83 -16.14 -7.97
N ASP A 63 1.11 -15.93 -6.86
CA ASP A 63 -0.33 -16.22 -6.78
C ASP A 63 -1.16 -15.27 -7.67
N MET A 64 -0.86 -13.97 -7.69
CA MET A 64 -1.54 -13.03 -8.59
C MET A 64 -1.43 -13.49 -10.04
N LEU A 65 -0.22 -13.80 -10.50
CA LEU A 65 0.03 -14.27 -11.85
C LEU A 65 -0.66 -15.60 -12.14
N ARG A 66 -0.62 -16.55 -11.19
CA ARG A 66 -1.30 -17.85 -11.32
C ARG A 66 -2.80 -17.72 -11.48
N HIS A 67 -3.40 -16.69 -10.87
CA HIS A 67 -4.84 -16.39 -10.99
C HIS A 67 -5.18 -15.42 -12.12
N GLY A 68 -4.20 -15.05 -12.96
CA GLY A 68 -4.42 -14.24 -14.16
C GLY A 68 -4.42 -12.73 -13.93
N THR A 69 -4.00 -12.25 -12.74
CA THR A 69 -3.88 -10.82 -12.45
C THR A 69 -2.47 -10.35 -12.84
N PHE A 70 -2.40 -9.55 -13.90
CA PHE A 70 -1.13 -9.01 -14.42
C PHE A 70 -0.97 -7.51 -14.19
N HIS A 71 -2.00 -6.84 -13.74
CA HIS A 71 -1.98 -5.43 -13.39
C HIS A 71 -2.51 -5.25 -11.98
N ALA A 72 -1.73 -4.58 -11.11
CA ALA A 72 -2.13 -4.37 -9.73
C ALA A 72 -1.67 -3.02 -9.18
N ASN A 73 -2.53 -2.40 -8.37
CA ASN A 73 -2.18 -1.24 -7.56
C ASN A 73 -2.02 -1.69 -6.10
N VAL A 74 -0.80 -1.72 -5.61
CA VAL A 74 -0.46 -2.41 -4.36
C VAL A 74 -0.08 -1.42 -3.26
N PHE A 75 -0.77 -1.49 -2.14
CA PHE A 75 -0.26 -1.02 -0.85
C PHE A 75 0.78 -2.02 -0.34
N ALA A 76 2.02 -1.55 -0.13
CA ALA A 76 3.08 -2.38 0.44
C ALA A 76 3.10 -2.31 1.97
N THR A 77 4.13 -1.70 2.54
CA THR A 77 4.29 -1.44 3.98
C THR A 77 4.95 -0.09 4.20
N ILE A 78 5.12 0.33 5.47
CA ILE A 78 5.94 1.49 5.81
C ILE A 78 7.44 1.24 5.54
N HIS A 79 7.89 0.00 5.45
CA HIS A 79 9.30 -0.39 5.29
C HIS A 79 9.74 -0.26 3.83
N ARG A 80 10.57 0.76 3.54
CA ARG A 80 11.03 1.05 2.18
C ARG A 80 11.73 -0.12 1.50
N GLU A 81 12.63 -0.83 2.20
CA GLU A 81 13.37 -1.95 1.61
C GLU A 81 12.45 -3.10 1.20
N ALA A 82 11.44 -3.42 2.01
CA ALA A 82 10.44 -4.42 1.65
C ALA A 82 9.57 -3.95 0.46
N THR A 83 9.24 -2.66 0.42
CA THR A 83 8.49 -2.07 -0.69
C THR A 83 9.29 -2.09 -1.99
N ASN A 84 10.59 -1.76 -1.95
CA ASN A 84 11.50 -1.88 -3.08
C ASN A 84 11.54 -3.32 -3.61
N TYR A 85 11.67 -4.29 -2.70
CA TYR A 85 11.68 -5.70 -3.11
C TYR A 85 10.39 -6.10 -3.84
N LEU A 86 9.22 -5.69 -3.34
CA LEU A 86 7.94 -5.95 -4.02
C LEU A 86 7.90 -5.31 -5.41
N PHE A 87 8.33 -4.04 -5.50
CA PHE A 87 8.39 -3.31 -6.76
C PHE A 87 9.26 -4.04 -7.79
N ASP A 88 10.49 -4.37 -7.41
CA ASP A 88 11.44 -5.08 -8.27
C ASP A 88 10.92 -6.45 -8.68
N LYS A 89 10.26 -7.16 -7.76
CA LYS A 89 9.68 -8.47 -8.04
C LYS A 89 8.54 -8.41 -9.06
N MET A 90 7.67 -7.41 -8.98
CA MET A 90 6.61 -7.20 -9.97
C MET A 90 7.20 -6.84 -11.35
N GLU A 91 8.24 -5.97 -11.39
CA GLU A 91 8.97 -5.64 -12.64
C GLU A 91 9.63 -6.88 -13.25
N GLU A 92 10.36 -7.68 -12.45
CA GLU A 92 11.01 -8.93 -12.85
C GLU A 92 10.02 -9.90 -13.48
N LYS A 93 8.86 -10.07 -12.86
CA LYS A 93 7.80 -10.96 -13.32
C LYS A 93 6.99 -10.39 -14.51
N GLY A 94 7.26 -9.18 -14.92
CA GLY A 94 6.60 -8.54 -16.07
C GLY A 94 5.19 -8.05 -15.79
N MET A 95 4.84 -7.83 -14.54
CA MET A 95 3.57 -7.22 -14.15
C MET A 95 3.54 -5.73 -14.48
N TYR A 96 2.35 -5.16 -14.48
CA TYR A 96 2.09 -3.72 -14.62
C TYR A 96 1.35 -3.20 -13.41
N GLY A 97 1.45 -1.91 -13.15
CA GLY A 97 0.64 -1.23 -12.12
C GLY A 97 1.44 -0.28 -11.26
N TYR A 98 1.02 -0.17 -10.01
CA TYR A 98 1.60 0.77 -9.07
C TYR A 98 1.93 0.07 -7.75
N VAL A 99 3.04 0.47 -7.14
CA VAL A 99 3.39 0.03 -5.78
C VAL A 99 3.59 1.28 -4.92
N GLY A 100 2.91 1.34 -3.78
CA GLY A 100 2.99 2.44 -2.84
C GLY A 100 3.65 2.04 -1.53
N LYS A 101 4.69 2.80 -1.10
CA LYS A 101 5.15 2.75 0.29
C LYS A 101 4.10 3.39 1.16
N VAL A 102 3.61 2.65 2.14
CA VAL A 102 2.59 3.14 3.07
C VAL A 102 3.18 4.22 3.98
N ASN A 103 2.38 5.24 4.28
CA ASN A 103 2.74 6.32 5.18
C ASN A 103 1.76 6.37 6.35
N MET A 104 2.31 6.35 7.57
CA MET A 104 1.58 6.50 8.83
C MET A 104 2.49 7.16 9.86
N ASP A 105 2.08 8.30 10.43
CA ASP A 105 2.85 9.03 11.44
C ASP A 105 2.07 9.33 12.72
N CYS A 106 0.83 8.87 12.83
CA CYS A 106 0.00 9.04 14.02
C CYS A 106 -1.07 7.95 14.16
N ASN A 107 -1.70 7.86 15.34
CA ASN A 107 -2.85 7.00 15.64
C ASN A 107 -2.71 5.53 15.17
N SER A 108 -1.50 5.02 15.19
CA SER A 108 -1.16 3.62 14.90
C SER A 108 -0.21 3.08 15.98
N PRO A 109 -0.06 1.76 16.12
CA PRO A 109 0.88 1.21 17.09
C PRO A 109 2.30 1.72 16.87
N GLU A 110 3.04 1.98 17.97
CA GLU A 110 4.41 2.51 17.91
C GLU A 110 5.33 1.70 17.00
N PHE A 111 5.18 0.38 16.98
CA PHE A 111 5.98 -0.52 16.16
C PHE A 111 5.67 -0.43 14.65
N LEU A 112 4.65 0.34 14.27
CA LEU A 112 4.25 0.56 12.87
C LEU A 112 3.97 2.04 12.58
N THR A 113 4.58 2.94 13.33
CA THR A 113 4.45 4.39 13.19
C THR A 113 5.81 4.98 12.85
N GLU A 114 5.89 5.78 11.81
CA GLU A 114 7.08 6.57 11.44
C GLU A 114 6.99 7.97 12.05
N THR A 115 8.12 8.67 12.16
CA THR A 115 8.05 10.14 12.29
C THR A 115 7.63 10.76 10.95
N THR A 116 7.00 11.92 10.97
CA THR A 116 6.66 12.64 9.71
C THR A 116 7.88 12.83 8.82
N GLU A 117 9.02 13.22 9.42
CA GLU A 117 10.28 13.47 8.71
C GLU A 117 10.82 12.18 8.06
N ASP A 118 10.88 11.08 8.81
CA ASP A 118 11.39 9.81 8.28
C ASP A 118 10.44 9.25 7.20
N SER A 119 9.13 9.33 7.42
CA SER A 119 8.15 8.89 6.42
C SER A 119 8.30 9.62 5.09
N LEU A 120 8.44 10.95 5.12
CA LEU A 120 8.66 11.76 3.92
C LEU A 120 10.01 11.46 3.26
N LYS A 121 11.09 11.37 4.05
CA LYS A 121 12.44 11.10 3.56
C LYS A 121 12.55 9.72 2.91
N GLU A 122 12.02 8.66 3.55
CA GLU A 122 12.07 7.32 2.99
C GLU A 122 11.14 7.17 1.78
N THR A 123 10.01 7.89 1.76
CA THR A 123 9.14 7.95 0.59
C THR A 123 9.83 8.64 -0.58
N GLU A 124 10.50 9.77 -0.35
CA GLU A 124 11.21 10.47 -1.41
C GLU A 124 12.35 9.62 -2.01
N LYS A 125 13.10 8.90 -1.17
CA LYS A 125 14.11 7.94 -1.65
C LYS A 125 13.49 6.86 -2.52
N TYR A 126 12.37 6.27 -2.06
CA TYR A 126 11.63 5.26 -2.81
C TYR A 126 11.21 5.77 -4.20
N LEU A 127 10.67 6.99 -4.28
CA LEU A 127 10.27 7.59 -5.55
C LEU A 127 11.47 7.80 -6.49
N ALA A 128 12.59 8.30 -5.95
CA ALA A 128 13.79 8.56 -6.73
C ALA A 128 14.48 7.28 -7.23
N GLU A 129 14.50 6.22 -6.42
CA GLU A 129 15.08 4.91 -6.78
C GLU A 129 14.39 4.26 -7.98
N HIS A 130 13.10 4.52 -8.17
CA HIS A 130 12.29 3.92 -9.24
C HIS A 130 11.86 4.90 -10.33
N GLU A 131 12.46 6.10 -10.36
CA GLU A 131 12.18 7.09 -11.38
C GLU A 131 12.51 6.53 -12.77
N GLY A 132 11.57 6.66 -13.72
CA GLY A 132 11.74 6.16 -15.08
C GLY A 132 11.34 4.71 -15.33
N SER A 133 10.93 3.96 -14.32
CA SER A 133 10.36 2.61 -14.49
C SER A 133 9.12 2.64 -15.38
N LYS A 134 9.00 1.65 -16.28
CA LYS A 134 7.99 1.69 -17.37
C LYS A 134 6.75 0.83 -17.11
N LYS A 135 6.92 -0.31 -16.48
CA LYS A 135 5.82 -1.28 -16.25
C LYS A 135 5.18 -1.07 -14.90
N VAL A 136 5.96 -1.16 -13.85
CA VAL A 136 5.55 -0.83 -12.49
C VAL A 136 5.95 0.60 -12.21
N LYS A 137 5.09 1.35 -11.57
CA LYS A 137 5.33 2.76 -11.21
C LYS A 137 5.15 2.95 -9.71
N THR A 138 5.78 3.96 -9.19
CA THR A 138 5.58 4.40 -7.81
C THR A 138 4.27 5.18 -7.68
N ILE A 139 3.63 5.05 -6.53
CA ILE A 139 2.48 5.84 -6.12
C ILE A 139 2.62 6.19 -4.65
N LEU A 140 2.16 7.37 -4.24
CA LEU A 140 2.09 7.73 -2.83
C LEU A 140 0.94 6.99 -2.15
N ALA A 141 1.19 6.44 -0.97
CA ALA A 141 0.20 5.65 -0.26
C ALA A 141 0.01 6.11 1.21
N PRO A 142 -0.46 7.37 1.44
CA PRO A 142 -1.00 7.70 2.78
C PRO A 142 -2.10 6.70 3.10
N ARG A 143 -1.99 6.01 4.25
CA ARG A 143 -2.89 4.88 4.52
C ARG A 143 -4.35 5.33 4.52
N PHE A 144 -4.69 6.26 5.40
CA PHE A 144 -6.01 6.91 5.48
C PHE A 144 -5.93 8.09 6.47
N ALA A 145 -6.91 8.96 6.46
CA ALA A 145 -6.89 10.19 7.27
C ALA A 145 -6.55 9.99 8.76
N PRO A 146 -7.09 8.97 9.47
CA PRO A 146 -6.79 8.79 10.89
C PRO A 146 -5.32 8.56 11.24
N THR A 147 -4.54 7.96 10.34
CA THR A 147 -3.12 7.61 10.60
C THR A 147 -2.11 8.56 9.95
N CYS A 148 -2.59 9.63 9.31
CA CYS A 148 -1.73 10.58 8.60
C CYS A 148 -1.95 11.99 9.13
N SER A 149 -0.94 12.55 9.79
CA SER A 149 -1.01 13.93 10.25
C SER A 149 -1.09 14.93 9.09
N LYS A 150 -1.62 16.13 9.36
CA LYS A 150 -1.64 17.20 8.35
C LYS A 150 -0.25 17.52 7.79
N PRO A 151 0.84 17.63 8.59
CA PRO A 151 2.19 17.81 8.05
C PRO A 151 2.63 16.71 7.09
N LEU A 152 2.29 15.45 7.38
CA LEU A 152 2.58 14.33 6.49
C LEU A 152 1.83 14.46 5.17
N ILE A 153 0.53 14.72 5.21
CA ILE A 153 -0.30 14.90 4.00
C ILE A 153 0.21 16.06 3.15
N ASP A 154 0.52 17.23 3.77
CA ASP A 154 1.06 18.39 3.08
C ASP A 154 2.43 18.06 2.42
N GLY A 155 3.28 17.30 3.11
CA GLY A 155 4.58 16.85 2.59
C GLY A 155 4.42 15.89 1.41
N LEU A 156 3.53 14.91 1.52
CA LEU A 156 3.23 13.97 0.43
C LEU A 156 2.64 14.70 -0.78
N GLY A 157 1.80 15.71 -0.59
CA GLY A 157 1.32 16.56 -1.68
C GLY A 157 2.43 17.27 -2.44
N LYS A 158 3.49 17.73 -1.75
CA LYS A 158 4.68 18.31 -2.38
C LYS A 158 5.48 17.27 -3.16
N LEU A 159 5.62 16.05 -2.62
CA LEU A 159 6.26 14.94 -3.34
C LEU A 159 5.46 14.52 -4.58
N ALA A 160 4.12 14.47 -4.48
CA ALA A 160 3.26 14.20 -5.64
C ALA A 160 3.51 15.20 -6.79
N ALA A 161 3.57 16.48 -6.46
CA ALA A 161 3.86 17.53 -7.45
C ALA A 161 5.29 17.43 -8.02
N LYS A 162 6.28 17.15 -7.15
CA LYS A 162 7.69 17.05 -7.56
C LYS A 162 7.95 15.87 -8.50
N TYR A 163 7.40 14.69 -8.19
CA TYR A 163 7.63 13.46 -8.94
C TYR A 163 6.52 13.14 -9.96
N HIS A 164 5.53 14.01 -10.10
CA HIS A 164 4.36 13.80 -10.98
C HIS A 164 3.69 12.44 -10.78
N CYS A 165 3.61 11.98 -9.53
CA CYS A 165 3.01 10.69 -9.20
C CYS A 165 1.61 10.85 -8.58
N GLY A 166 0.79 9.81 -8.73
CA GLY A 166 -0.54 9.75 -8.14
C GLY A 166 -0.53 9.49 -6.63
N VAL A 167 -1.72 9.56 -6.05
CA VAL A 167 -1.97 9.21 -4.63
C VAL A 167 -3.01 8.12 -4.58
N HIS A 168 -2.77 7.11 -3.76
CA HIS A 168 -3.64 5.97 -3.50
C HIS A 168 -3.89 5.91 -1.99
N THR A 169 -5.13 5.96 -1.55
CA THR A 169 -5.51 6.01 -0.14
C THR A 169 -6.83 5.31 0.10
N HIS A 170 -7.19 5.12 1.37
CA HIS A 170 -8.52 4.69 1.77
C HIS A 170 -9.36 5.92 2.16
N LEU A 171 -10.63 5.85 1.89
CA LEU A 171 -11.54 6.96 2.15
C LEU A 171 -12.88 6.44 2.65
N VAL A 172 -13.20 6.75 3.92
CA VAL A 172 -14.50 6.49 4.55
C VAL A 172 -14.94 5.02 4.47
N GLU A 173 -14.05 4.11 4.85
CA GLU A 173 -14.41 2.68 4.95
C GLU A 173 -15.37 2.38 6.12
N SER A 174 -15.42 3.28 7.12
CA SER A 174 -16.27 3.11 8.30
C SER A 174 -16.79 4.44 8.85
N LEU A 175 -17.90 4.39 9.61
CA LEU A 175 -18.43 5.57 10.31
C LEU A 175 -17.42 6.13 11.33
N TRP A 176 -16.62 5.27 11.95
CA TRP A 176 -15.55 5.68 12.84
C TRP A 176 -14.52 6.52 12.09
N GLU A 177 -14.07 6.08 10.93
CA GLU A 177 -13.11 6.81 10.10
C GLU A 177 -13.65 8.18 9.68
N ALA A 178 -14.91 8.24 9.25
CA ALA A 178 -15.55 9.50 8.89
C ALA A 178 -15.53 10.50 10.05
N GLN A 179 -15.85 10.05 11.27
CA GLN A 179 -15.84 10.91 12.46
C GLN A 179 -14.42 11.35 12.83
N GLU A 180 -13.44 10.46 12.76
CA GLU A 180 -12.03 10.80 13.04
C GLU A 180 -11.46 11.75 11.99
N ALA A 181 -11.79 11.58 10.71
CA ALA A 181 -11.37 12.50 9.66
C ALA A 181 -11.90 13.93 9.91
N LEU A 182 -13.16 14.08 10.33
CA LEU A 182 -13.72 15.38 10.69
C LEU A 182 -13.05 15.99 11.94
N ASN A 183 -12.67 15.16 12.91
CA ASN A 183 -11.96 15.63 14.11
C ASN A 183 -10.55 16.12 13.78
N LEU A 184 -9.83 15.41 12.92
CA LEU A 184 -8.45 15.72 12.54
C LEU A 184 -8.36 16.88 11.53
N PHE A 185 -9.35 17.01 10.69
CA PHE A 185 -9.39 18.00 9.60
C PHE A 185 -10.70 18.83 9.67
N PRO A 186 -10.90 19.64 10.72
CA PRO A 186 -12.12 20.43 10.86
C PRO A 186 -12.24 21.43 9.69
N GLY A 187 -13.38 21.40 9.02
CA GLY A 187 -13.66 22.25 7.85
C GLY A 187 -13.40 21.58 6.50
N TYR A 188 -12.98 20.34 6.49
CA TYR A 188 -12.98 19.51 5.28
C TYR A 188 -14.15 18.52 5.38
N SER A 189 -14.86 18.32 4.27
CA SER A 189 -15.83 17.23 4.16
C SER A 189 -15.13 16.02 3.57
N SER A 190 -15.63 14.85 3.88
CA SER A 190 -15.16 13.59 3.27
C SER A 190 -15.85 13.29 1.94
N ASP A 191 -16.65 14.24 1.44
CA ASP A 191 -17.43 14.14 0.22
C ASP A 191 -16.64 14.63 -1.02
#